data_548cf84699f737da5d5fe6fb391fc9b9
#
_entry.id   548cf84699f737da5d5fe6fb391fc9b9
#
_cell.length_a   1.000
_cell.length_b   1.000
_cell.length_c   1.000
_cell.angle_alpha   90.00
_cell.angle_beta   90.00
_cell.angle_gamma   90.00
#
_symmetry.space_group_name_H-M   'P 1'
#
loop_
_entity.id
_entity.type
_entity.pdbx_description
1 polymer ?
#
loop_
_entity_poly.entity_id
_entity_poly.type
_entity_poly.pdbx_seq_one_letter_code
_entity_poly.pdbx_strand_id
1 'polypeptide(L)'
;MNYRFFVILFGLMGFFFGQLFAQETYRNYQEMTNALQELENEFPNTVSLQSIATSPNGHNVWHLTIGTGDIENTPAMAIVGGSDGAHILGIEMALKMAETLAEQASSETMSGQHVFHVFPNINPDASEQYFSQLRYERSVNGKNTDLDRDGMIGEDPYDDLNSDGLITMMRIEDPTGSWILHPDDNRLLIEANPLKSQRGAYLLMTEGQDNDGDGHFNEDPDGGVNLNKNFTYQHPSFEYGSGEFPVSETETRALADLLFDTFNIYAVLSFTPNNNLSDPWQYSRSDAAKRVITGILEGDEGVFQSVSDLYKEVVPQDNASGYSLQPGGFPEWAYFHYARYSFTTDGWWVPKVKTEGEENSNGPDSDKLNYLRWSEREGINTFTDWEQIDHPDFPDKVVEVGGVHPFAMTTPPYSMVDSLANVHIDFVTQLSAMRPELAFENIQIEDAGRNLTRITLDLHNKGSLPTSTELGTRTQWVRPINVEMTSDSSMQIVSGRPAFQIDRLMGGESQEMSWLISGSGSVSLSAGSSSAGFATYEHTIR
;
A
#
# COMPACT_ATOMS: atom_id res chain seq x y z
N MET A 1 19.86 -82.50 26.76
CA MET A 1 18.64 -81.75 26.48
C MET A 1 18.97 -80.29 26.56
N ASN A 2 19.41 -79.73 25.41
CA ASN A 2 19.95 -78.34 25.37
C ASN A 2 18.95 -77.42 24.71
N TYR A 3 18.44 -76.43 25.46
CA TYR A 3 17.66 -75.34 24.90
C TYR A 3 18.59 -74.14 24.59
N ARG A 4 18.68 -73.78 23.31
CA ARG A 4 19.37 -72.55 22.85
C ARG A 4 18.33 -71.43 22.85
N PHE A 5 18.55 -70.41 23.65
CA PHE A 5 17.83 -69.11 23.58
C PHE A 5 18.41 -68.28 22.43
N PHE A 6 17.57 -67.91 21.46
CA PHE A 6 17.88 -66.91 20.44
C PHE A 6 17.40 -65.54 20.96
N VAL A 7 18.32 -64.65 21.17
CA VAL A 7 18.01 -63.24 21.48
C VAL A 7 18.00 -62.49 20.16
N ILE A 8 16.82 -61.99 19.75
CA ILE A 8 16.63 -61.08 18.61
C ILE A 8 16.82 -59.67 19.14
N LEU A 9 17.91 -59.02 18.73
CA LEU A 9 18.19 -57.64 18.99
C LEU A 9 17.45 -56.78 17.94
N PHE A 10 16.33 -56.15 18.28
CA PHE A 10 15.66 -55.16 17.45
C PHE A 10 16.39 -53.81 17.63
N GLY A 11 17.19 -53.45 16.62
CA GLY A 11 17.79 -52.13 16.52
C GLY A 11 16.71 -51.08 16.17
N LEU A 12 16.32 -50.27 17.14
CA LEU A 12 15.55 -49.04 16.89
C LEU A 12 16.48 -48.04 16.19
N MET A 13 16.36 -47.95 14.88
CA MET A 13 16.93 -46.85 14.08
C MET A 13 15.99 -45.67 14.23
N GLY A 14 16.26 -44.80 15.19
CA GLY A 14 15.59 -43.53 15.34
C GLY A 14 15.92 -42.65 14.14
N PHE A 15 14.97 -42.48 13.24
CA PHE A 15 15.00 -41.40 12.26
C PHE A 15 14.81 -40.06 13.04
N PHE A 16 15.91 -39.40 13.31
CA PHE A 16 15.86 -37.99 13.60
C PHE A 16 15.48 -37.27 12.29
N PHE A 17 14.21 -36.98 12.10
CA PHE A 17 13.79 -35.91 11.24
C PHE A 17 14.26 -34.62 11.92
N GLY A 18 15.46 -34.16 11.57
CA GLY A 18 15.81 -32.78 11.75
C GLY A 18 14.85 -31.96 10.89
N GLN A 19 13.87 -31.33 11.50
CA GLN A 19 13.23 -30.19 10.89
C GLN A 19 14.35 -29.17 10.67
N LEU A 20 14.88 -29.10 9.46
CA LEU A 20 15.51 -27.89 8.98
C LEU A 20 14.37 -26.85 9.00
N PHE A 21 14.36 -26.01 10.03
CA PHE A 21 13.66 -24.75 9.93
C PHE A 21 14.36 -24.02 8.78
N ALA A 22 13.74 -23.99 7.61
CA ALA A 22 14.13 -23.08 6.56
C ALA A 22 14.09 -21.69 7.22
N GLN A 23 15.18 -20.96 7.15
CA GLN A 23 15.19 -19.58 7.60
C GLN A 23 14.16 -18.86 6.73
N GLU A 24 13.11 -18.35 7.33
CA GLU A 24 12.09 -17.59 6.59
C GLU A 24 12.75 -16.36 5.95
N THR A 25 12.46 -16.13 4.70
CA THR A 25 13.02 -15.05 3.87
C THR A 25 11.90 -14.37 3.10
N TYR A 26 12.13 -13.17 2.62
CA TYR A 26 11.21 -12.51 1.69
C TYR A 26 10.92 -13.43 0.51
N ARG A 27 9.67 -13.42 0.05
CA ARG A 27 9.19 -14.32 -1.01
C ARG A 27 9.40 -13.68 -2.39
N ASN A 28 10.07 -14.40 -3.29
CA ASN A 28 10.15 -14.02 -4.69
C ASN A 28 8.80 -14.19 -5.39
N TYR A 29 8.70 -13.78 -6.65
CA TYR A 29 7.46 -13.86 -7.42
C TYR A 29 6.85 -15.27 -7.46
N GLN A 30 7.67 -16.30 -7.67
CA GLN A 30 7.16 -17.68 -7.73
C GLN A 30 6.66 -18.18 -6.37
N GLU A 31 7.38 -17.87 -5.30
CA GLU A 31 6.99 -18.24 -3.94
C GLU A 31 5.71 -17.50 -3.51
N MET A 32 5.60 -16.21 -3.82
CA MET A 32 4.37 -15.43 -3.63
C MET A 32 3.21 -16.04 -4.43
N THR A 33 3.41 -16.35 -5.71
CA THR A 33 2.36 -16.94 -6.55
C THR A 33 1.88 -18.29 -6.00
N ASN A 34 2.81 -19.13 -5.52
CA ASN A 34 2.45 -20.41 -4.91
C ASN A 34 1.64 -20.21 -3.63
N ALA A 35 2.05 -19.26 -2.76
CA ALA A 35 1.32 -18.95 -1.54
C ALA A 35 -0.11 -18.46 -1.82
N LEU A 36 -0.30 -17.62 -2.84
CA LEU A 36 -1.62 -17.14 -3.25
C LEU A 36 -2.53 -18.26 -3.77
N GLN A 37 -1.97 -19.19 -4.56
CA GLN A 37 -2.70 -20.36 -5.06
C GLN A 37 -3.03 -21.35 -3.94
N GLU A 38 -2.13 -21.54 -2.99
CA GLU A 38 -2.39 -22.36 -1.79
C GLU A 38 -3.51 -21.74 -0.95
N LEU A 39 -3.52 -20.43 -0.78
CA LEU A 39 -4.56 -19.71 -0.03
C LEU A 39 -5.95 -19.88 -0.67
N GLU A 40 -6.08 -19.77 -2.00
CA GLU A 40 -7.33 -20.05 -2.71
C GLU A 40 -7.77 -21.50 -2.54
N ASN A 41 -6.83 -22.46 -2.60
CA ASN A 41 -7.13 -23.89 -2.42
C ASN A 41 -7.55 -24.21 -0.98
N GLU A 42 -6.98 -23.57 0.02
CA GLU A 42 -7.30 -23.78 1.43
C GLU A 42 -8.65 -23.16 1.80
N PHE A 43 -8.96 -21.98 1.25
CA PHE A 43 -10.19 -21.22 1.55
C PHE A 43 -11.09 -21.01 0.31
N PRO A 44 -11.52 -22.07 -0.41
CA PRO A 44 -12.17 -21.95 -1.74
C PRO A 44 -13.55 -21.26 -1.70
N ASN A 45 -14.17 -21.12 -0.53
CA ASN A 45 -15.46 -20.40 -0.35
C ASN A 45 -15.28 -18.94 0.10
N THR A 46 -14.06 -18.54 0.41
CA THR A 46 -13.75 -17.24 1.02
C THR A 46 -12.76 -16.45 0.17
N VAL A 47 -11.86 -17.13 -0.53
CA VAL A 47 -10.81 -16.52 -1.34
C VAL A 47 -11.05 -16.83 -2.81
N SER A 48 -10.93 -15.82 -3.65
CA SER A 48 -10.90 -15.94 -5.11
C SER A 48 -9.66 -15.23 -5.64
N LEU A 49 -8.86 -15.92 -6.44
CA LEU A 49 -7.63 -15.42 -7.05
C LEU A 49 -7.82 -15.20 -8.54
N GLN A 50 -7.40 -14.05 -9.05
CA GLN A 50 -7.37 -13.78 -10.50
C GLN A 50 -6.15 -12.97 -10.91
N SER A 51 -5.68 -13.17 -12.13
CA SER A 51 -4.70 -12.30 -12.77
C SER A 51 -5.44 -11.16 -13.45
N ILE A 52 -5.08 -9.90 -13.13
CA ILE A 52 -5.70 -8.71 -13.72
C ILE A 52 -4.89 -8.17 -14.90
N ALA A 53 -3.58 -8.46 -14.94
CA ALA A 53 -2.67 -8.03 -15.99
C ALA A 53 -1.51 -9.02 -16.09
N THR A 54 -0.77 -8.91 -17.17
CA THR A 54 0.57 -9.51 -17.32
C THR A 54 1.57 -8.38 -17.53
N SER A 55 2.63 -8.37 -16.73
CA SER A 55 3.71 -7.39 -16.84
C SER A 55 4.52 -7.57 -18.11
N PRO A 56 5.38 -6.61 -18.50
CA PRO A 56 6.25 -6.74 -19.67
C PRO A 56 7.15 -7.99 -19.66
N ASN A 57 7.64 -8.42 -18.49
CA ASN A 57 8.45 -9.65 -18.37
C ASN A 57 7.61 -10.93 -18.27
N GLY A 58 6.28 -10.84 -18.38
CA GLY A 58 5.39 -11.99 -18.42
C GLY A 58 4.88 -12.48 -17.06
N HIS A 59 5.07 -11.70 -16.00
CA HIS A 59 4.54 -11.98 -14.67
C HIS A 59 3.07 -11.56 -14.55
N ASN A 60 2.25 -12.38 -13.90
CA ASN A 60 0.87 -12.01 -13.60
C ASN A 60 0.82 -10.98 -12.44
N VAL A 61 -0.03 -9.99 -12.59
CA VAL A 61 -0.45 -9.11 -11.50
C VAL A 61 -1.66 -9.74 -10.83
N TRP A 62 -1.47 -10.21 -9.59
CA TRP A 62 -2.47 -10.96 -8.88
C TRP A 62 -3.42 -10.07 -8.07
N HIS A 63 -4.69 -10.45 -8.07
CA HIS A 63 -5.74 -9.88 -7.24
C HIS A 63 -6.47 -10.97 -6.49
N LEU A 64 -6.60 -10.82 -5.17
CA LEU A 64 -7.42 -11.66 -4.33
C LEU A 64 -8.66 -10.89 -3.88
N THR A 65 -9.82 -11.54 -3.96
CA THR A 65 -11.02 -11.13 -3.26
C THR A 65 -11.19 -12.04 -2.05
N ILE A 66 -11.25 -11.48 -0.85
CA ILE A 66 -11.40 -12.20 0.41
C ILE A 66 -12.70 -11.76 1.08
N GLY A 67 -13.62 -12.69 1.26
CA GLY A 67 -14.92 -12.43 1.88
C GLY A 67 -15.92 -13.55 1.62
N THR A 68 -17.11 -13.44 2.21
CA THR A 68 -18.20 -14.40 2.04
C THR A 68 -19.53 -13.70 1.85
N GLY A 69 -20.54 -14.37 1.27
CA GLY A 69 -21.87 -13.83 1.06
C GLY A 69 -21.98 -12.94 -0.17
N ASP A 70 -22.61 -11.77 -0.04
CA ASP A 70 -22.80 -10.81 -1.14
C ASP A 70 -21.57 -9.91 -1.29
N ILE A 71 -20.58 -10.41 -2.01
CA ILE A 71 -19.29 -9.76 -2.20
C ILE A 71 -19.44 -8.35 -2.83
N GLU A 72 -20.38 -8.16 -3.77
CA GLU A 72 -20.52 -6.91 -4.51
C GLU A 72 -21.18 -5.78 -3.70
N ASN A 73 -21.98 -6.14 -2.69
CA ASN A 73 -22.73 -5.19 -1.89
C ASN A 73 -22.28 -5.12 -0.42
N THR A 74 -21.28 -5.88 -0.03
CA THR A 74 -20.64 -5.76 1.27
C THR A 74 -19.52 -4.72 1.19
N PRO A 75 -19.46 -3.71 2.09
CA PRO A 75 -18.39 -2.71 2.11
C PRO A 75 -17.00 -3.36 2.13
N ALA A 76 -16.12 -2.87 1.26
CA ALA A 76 -14.80 -3.47 1.04
C ALA A 76 -13.65 -2.48 1.27
N MET A 77 -12.48 -3.01 1.61
CA MET A 77 -11.22 -2.30 1.64
C MET A 77 -10.26 -2.89 0.60
N ALA A 78 -9.57 -2.04 -0.16
CA ALA A 78 -8.48 -2.46 -1.02
C ALA A 78 -7.14 -2.35 -0.27
N ILE A 79 -6.28 -3.37 -0.41
CA ILE A 79 -4.92 -3.40 0.15
C ILE A 79 -3.95 -3.60 -1.01
N VAL A 80 -2.99 -2.68 -1.18
CA VAL A 80 -2.10 -2.66 -2.34
C VAL A 80 -0.64 -2.61 -1.91
N GLY A 81 0.14 -3.60 -2.35
CA GLY A 81 1.59 -3.63 -2.26
C GLY A 81 2.24 -3.46 -3.63
N GLY A 82 3.54 -3.15 -3.66
CA GLY A 82 4.34 -3.11 -4.86
C GLY A 82 4.00 -1.98 -5.85
N SER A 83 3.29 -0.94 -5.45
CA SER A 83 3.16 0.27 -6.27
C SER A 83 4.51 0.97 -6.45
N ASP A 84 5.35 0.93 -5.45
CA ASP A 84 6.78 1.16 -5.56
C ASP A 84 7.49 -0.21 -5.61
N GLY A 85 8.09 -0.54 -6.74
CA GLY A 85 8.64 -1.89 -6.96
C GLY A 85 9.88 -2.21 -6.12
N ALA A 86 10.58 -1.19 -5.61
CA ALA A 86 11.70 -1.36 -4.70
C ALA A 86 11.26 -1.58 -3.23
N HIS A 87 9.97 -1.42 -2.93
CA HIS A 87 9.45 -1.56 -1.58
C HIS A 87 9.06 -3.01 -1.24
N ILE A 88 10.05 -3.86 -1.06
CA ILE A 88 9.89 -5.31 -0.86
C ILE A 88 9.07 -5.64 0.39
N LEU A 89 9.29 -4.91 1.49
CA LEU A 89 8.49 -5.09 2.70
C LEU A 89 7.00 -4.91 2.44
N GLY A 90 6.61 -3.90 1.65
CA GLY A 90 5.20 -3.62 1.37
C GLY A 90 4.49 -4.76 0.63
N ILE A 91 5.21 -5.47 -0.25
CA ILE A 91 4.72 -6.67 -0.93
C ILE A 91 4.47 -7.79 0.08
N GLU A 92 5.45 -8.05 0.93
CA GLU A 92 5.36 -9.09 1.96
C GLU A 92 4.26 -8.78 2.99
N MET A 93 4.11 -7.51 3.38
CA MET A 93 3.04 -7.06 4.28
C MET A 93 1.65 -7.30 3.69
N ALA A 94 1.45 -6.95 2.43
CA ALA A 94 0.17 -7.17 1.74
C ALA A 94 -0.15 -8.68 1.62
N LEU A 95 0.86 -9.52 1.37
CA LEU A 95 0.71 -10.97 1.32
C LEU A 95 0.37 -11.57 2.70
N LYS A 96 1.08 -11.17 3.77
CA LYS A 96 0.79 -11.58 5.16
C LYS A 96 -0.61 -11.16 5.59
N MET A 97 -1.05 -9.97 5.16
CA MET A 97 -2.44 -9.53 5.38
C MET A 97 -3.44 -10.44 4.66
N ALA A 98 -3.19 -10.80 3.39
CA ALA A 98 -4.07 -11.71 2.67
C ALA A 98 -4.22 -13.06 3.39
N GLU A 99 -3.12 -13.64 3.87
CA GLU A 99 -3.09 -14.90 4.62
C GLU A 99 -3.97 -14.79 5.88
N THR A 100 -3.71 -13.80 6.73
CA THR A 100 -4.45 -13.64 7.99
C THR A 100 -5.92 -13.26 7.77
N LEU A 101 -6.22 -12.38 6.81
CA LEU A 101 -7.59 -11.97 6.52
C LEU A 101 -8.41 -13.11 5.92
N ALA A 102 -7.81 -14.04 5.15
CA ALA A 102 -8.49 -15.23 4.67
C ALA A 102 -8.89 -16.17 5.82
N GLU A 103 -7.99 -16.39 6.78
CA GLU A 103 -8.29 -17.16 7.99
C GLU A 103 -9.43 -16.51 8.81
N GLN A 104 -9.35 -15.19 9.03
CA GLN A 104 -10.35 -14.44 9.78
C GLN A 104 -11.72 -14.45 9.09
N ALA A 105 -11.77 -14.24 7.77
CA ALA A 105 -13.01 -14.24 7.00
C ALA A 105 -13.67 -15.62 6.90
N SER A 106 -12.90 -16.69 7.05
CA SER A 106 -13.43 -18.06 7.13
C SER A 106 -14.07 -18.37 8.48
N SER A 107 -13.79 -17.56 9.52
CA SER A 107 -14.39 -17.71 10.84
C SER A 107 -15.84 -17.21 10.88
N GLU A 108 -16.69 -17.83 11.71
CA GLU A 108 -18.10 -17.41 11.87
C GLU A 108 -18.25 -15.96 12.35
N THR A 109 -17.24 -15.41 13.02
CA THR A 109 -17.27 -14.07 13.61
C THR A 109 -17.13 -12.94 12.61
N MET A 110 -16.47 -13.16 11.45
CA MET A 110 -16.26 -12.16 10.40
C MET A 110 -16.99 -12.47 9.10
N SER A 111 -17.61 -13.65 9.00
CA SER A 111 -18.31 -14.10 7.79
C SER A 111 -19.40 -13.10 7.35
N GLY A 112 -19.32 -12.62 6.10
CA GLY A 112 -20.31 -11.73 5.48
C GLY A 112 -20.30 -10.27 5.96
N GLN A 113 -19.34 -9.86 6.81
CA GLN A 113 -19.27 -8.50 7.34
C GLN A 113 -18.27 -7.61 6.60
N HIS A 114 -17.22 -8.20 6.02
CA HIS A 114 -16.14 -7.48 5.35
C HIS A 114 -15.73 -8.19 4.06
N VAL A 115 -15.32 -7.40 3.09
CA VAL A 115 -14.65 -7.85 1.87
C VAL A 115 -13.32 -7.10 1.74
N PHE A 116 -12.28 -7.83 1.37
CA PHE A 116 -10.97 -7.25 1.07
C PHE A 116 -10.58 -7.58 -0.36
N HIS A 117 -10.08 -6.57 -1.06
CA HIS A 117 -9.45 -6.71 -2.36
C HIS A 117 -7.95 -6.51 -2.19
N VAL A 118 -7.16 -7.59 -2.27
CA VAL A 118 -5.73 -7.52 -2.00
C VAL A 118 -4.95 -7.68 -3.30
N PHE A 119 -4.03 -6.75 -3.52
CA PHE A 119 -3.07 -6.74 -4.64
C PHE A 119 -1.67 -6.79 -4.03
N PRO A 120 -1.12 -7.98 -3.79
CA PRO A 120 0.13 -8.09 -3.04
C PRO A 120 1.31 -7.40 -3.74
N ASN A 121 1.39 -7.53 -5.06
CA ASN A 121 2.44 -6.92 -5.86
C ASN A 121 1.93 -6.49 -7.24
N ILE A 122 1.85 -5.18 -7.48
CA ILE A 122 1.44 -4.65 -8.78
C ILE A 122 2.62 -4.39 -9.73
N ASN A 123 3.89 -4.47 -9.25
CA ASN A 123 5.09 -4.32 -10.05
C ASN A 123 6.05 -5.51 -9.84
N PRO A 124 5.66 -6.71 -10.29
CA PRO A 124 6.46 -7.92 -10.07
C PRO A 124 7.83 -7.85 -10.77
N ASP A 125 7.94 -7.17 -11.90
CA ASP A 125 9.20 -7.08 -12.66
C ASP A 125 10.27 -6.31 -11.87
N ALA A 126 9.88 -5.22 -11.21
CA ALA A 126 10.81 -4.43 -10.41
C ALA A 126 11.26 -5.17 -9.15
N SER A 127 10.34 -5.82 -8.44
CA SER A 127 10.63 -6.50 -7.19
C SER A 127 11.56 -7.72 -7.33
N GLU A 128 11.57 -8.38 -8.50
CA GLU A 128 12.47 -9.50 -8.78
C GLU A 128 13.96 -9.08 -8.74
N GLN A 129 14.27 -7.80 -8.87
CA GLN A 129 15.64 -7.29 -8.74
C GLN A 129 16.25 -7.54 -7.35
N TYR A 130 15.43 -7.55 -6.30
CA TYR A 130 15.87 -7.90 -4.95
C TYR A 130 16.41 -9.33 -4.85
N PHE A 131 15.90 -10.24 -5.68
CA PHE A 131 16.25 -11.68 -5.68
C PHE A 131 17.28 -12.04 -6.75
N SER A 132 17.70 -11.08 -7.57
CA SER A 132 18.69 -11.29 -8.62
C SER A 132 20.11 -11.47 -8.05
N GLN A 133 21.04 -11.98 -8.87
CA GLN A 133 22.44 -12.10 -8.48
C GLN A 133 23.11 -10.73 -8.35
N LEU A 134 22.77 -9.81 -9.23
CA LEU A 134 23.17 -8.41 -9.15
C LEU A 134 22.01 -7.62 -8.57
N ARG A 135 22.19 -7.02 -7.40
CA ARG A 135 21.14 -6.32 -6.66
C ARG A 135 21.31 -4.81 -6.74
N TYR A 136 20.27 -4.14 -7.14
CA TYR A 136 20.11 -2.69 -7.09
C TYR A 136 18.64 -2.32 -6.91
N GLU A 137 18.36 -1.14 -6.40
CA GLU A 137 16.98 -0.67 -6.22
C GLU A 137 16.36 -0.34 -7.57
N ARG A 138 15.41 -1.17 -8.01
CA ARG A 138 14.65 -0.98 -9.24
C ARG A 138 13.22 -0.60 -8.90
N SER A 139 12.78 0.58 -9.32
CA SER A 139 11.41 1.06 -9.15
C SER A 139 10.56 0.95 -10.41
N VAL A 140 11.18 0.67 -11.56
CA VAL A 140 10.54 0.63 -12.88
C VAL A 140 10.17 -0.80 -13.29
N ASN A 141 9.09 -0.98 -14.07
CA ASN A 141 8.67 -2.28 -14.60
C ASN A 141 9.64 -2.80 -15.67
N GLY A 142 9.32 -3.95 -16.28
CA GLY A 142 10.17 -4.60 -17.29
C GLY A 142 10.04 -4.07 -18.71
N LYS A 143 9.43 -2.90 -18.91
CA LYS A 143 9.27 -2.31 -20.24
C LYS A 143 10.62 -1.82 -20.75
N ASN A 144 11.00 -2.23 -21.95
CA ASN A 144 12.17 -1.71 -22.62
C ASN A 144 11.93 -0.23 -22.99
N THR A 145 12.81 0.64 -22.54
CA THR A 145 12.70 2.09 -22.74
C THR A 145 14.11 2.63 -23.03
N ASP A 146 14.26 3.39 -24.09
CA ASP A 146 15.43 4.20 -24.41
C ASP A 146 15.35 5.44 -23.52
N LEU A 147 16.20 5.51 -22.49
CA LEU A 147 16.07 6.49 -21.40
C LEU A 147 16.78 7.80 -21.72
N ASP A 148 17.91 7.75 -22.38
CA ASP A 148 18.70 8.91 -22.83
C ASP A 148 18.25 9.43 -24.19
N ARG A 149 17.51 8.60 -24.99
CA ARG A 149 16.91 8.89 -26.29
C ARG A 149 17.93 9.01 -27.43
N ASP A 150 18.95 8.22 -27.37
CA ASP A 150 19.95 8.11 -28.43
C ASP A 150 19.52 7.16 -29.56
N GLY A 151 18.52 6.31 -29.31
CA GLY A 151 17.95 5.31 -30.22
C GLY A 151 18.41 3.90 -29.96
N MET A 152 19.22 3.66 -28.90
CA MET A 152 19.61 2.35 -28.40
C MET A 152 18.80 2.04 -27.11
N ILE A 153 19.03 0.93 -26.48
CA ILE A 153 18.33 0.54 -25.26
C ILE A 153 19.26 -0.31 -24.42
N GLY A 154 19.55 0.14 -23.19
CA GLY A 154 20.28 -0.62 -22.19
C GLY A 154 21.76 -0.79 -22.52
N GLU A 155 22.39 0.20 -23.16
CA GLU A 155 23.82 0.16 -23.51
C GLU A 155 24.73 0.65 -22.39
N ASP A 156 24.20 1.38 -21.40
CA ASP A 156 24.95 1.84 -20.23
C ASP A 156 24.31 1.33 -18.91
N PRO A 157 24.34 -0.01 -18.67
CA PRO A 157 23.78 -0.62 -17.46
C PRO A 157 24.70 -0.39 -16.25
N TYR A 158 24.17 -0.73 -15.06
CA TYR A 158 24.98 -0.78 -13.85
C TYR A 158 26.06 -1.87 -13.90
N ASP A 159 27.29 -1.54 -13.47
CA ASP A 159 28.41 -2.48 -13.36
C ASP A 159 28.82 -2.69 -11.91
N ASP A 160 28.95 -3.96 -11.53
CA ASP A 160 29.49 -4.41 -10.24
C ASP A 160 31.03 -4.42 -10.32
N LEU A 161 31.65 -3.31 -9.94
CA LEU A 161 33.09 -3.09 -10.11
C LEU A 161 33.96 -3.82 -9.10
N ASN A 162 33.41 -4.16 -7.93
CA ASN A 162 34.10 -4.89 -6.87
C ASN A 162 33.69 -6.38 -6.81
N SER A 163 32.73 -6.81 -7.63
CA SER A 163 32.24 -8.18 -7.75
C SER A 163 31.61 -8.73 -6.45
N ASP A 164 30.93 -7.87 -5.68
CA ASP A 164 30.22 -8.28 -4.45
C ASP A 164 28.73 -8.64 -4.68
N GLY A 165 28.23 -8.44 -5.91
CA GLY A 165 26.86 -8.71 -6.30
C GLY A 165 25.87 -7.59 -5.92
N LEU A 166 26.36 -6.43 -5.50
CA LEU A 166 25.56 -5.28 -5.13
C LEU A 166 25.97 -4.08 -5.99
N ILE A 167 25.03 -3.30 -6.42
CA ILE A 167 25.34 -1.96 -6.96
C ILE A 167 25.22 -0.98 -5.80
N THR A 168 26.38 -0.48 -5.39
CA THR A 168 26.51 0.50 -4.30
C THR A 168 26.86 1.89 -4.87
N MET A 169 27.73 2.62 -4.23
CA MET A 169 28.16 3.92 -4.66
C MET A 169 29.65 3.89 -5.00
N MET A 170 30.09 4.75 -5.90
CA MET A 170 31.50 5.06 -6.04
C MET A 170 31.78 6.51 -5.64
N ARG A 171 32.89 6.71 -4.91
CA ARG A 171 33.41 8.03 -4.57
C ARG A 171 34.76 8.25 -5.22
N ILE A 172 34.94 9.40 -5.81
CA ILE A 172 36.14 9.75 -6.57
C ILE A 172 36.77 10.97 -5.92
N GLU A 173 38.05 10.89 -5.53
CA GLU A 173 38.76 12.07 -5.04
C GLU A 173 38.91 13.10 -6.18
N ASP A 174 38.23 14.24 -6.01
CA ASP A 174 38.26 15.32 -6.98
C ASP A 174 38.05 16.68 -6.30
N PRO A 175 38.94 17.66 -6.55
CA PRO A 175 38.80 19.00 -5.98
C PRO A 175 37.59 19.78 -6.52
N THR A 176 36.96 19.32 -7.61
CA THR A 176 35.73 19.88 -8.16
C THR A 176 34.47 19.21 -7.59
N GLY A 177 34.62 18.15 -6.80
CA GLY A 177 33.53 17.43 -6.17
C GLY A 177 32.74 18.29 -5.21
N SER A 178 31.47 17.92 -4.97
CA SER A 178 30.57 18.62 -4.04
C SER A 178 30.43 17.92 -2.69
N TRP A 179 31.05 16.75 -2.51
CA TRP A 179 30.86 15.93 -1.34
C TRP A 179 32.08 15.97 -0.40
N ILE A 180 31.80 15.81 0.92
CA ILE A 180 32.82 15.64 1.98
C ILE A 180 32.43 14.45 2.86
N LEU A 181 33.39 13.90 3.59
CA LEU A 181 33.12 12.87 4.58
C LEU A 181 32.23 13.43 5.70
N HIS A 182 31.28 12.63 6.16
CA HIS A 182 30.42 13.00 7.29
C HIS A 182 31.28 13.13 8.56
N PRO A 183 31.11 14.22 9.35
CA PRO A 183 31.99 14.48 10.51
C PRO A 183 31.90 13.43 11.63
N ASP A 184 30.75 12.76 11.76
CA ASP A 184 30.51 11.79 12.83
C ASP A 184 30.74 10.34 12.38
N ASP A 185 30.74 10.08 11.05
CA ASP A 185 31.00 8.76 10.48
C ASP A 185 31.57 8.88 9.06
N ASN A 186 32.83 8.59 8.89
CA ASN A 186 33.57 8.72 7.63
C ASN A 186 33.17 7.71 6.54
N ARG A 187 32.31 6.75 6.87
CA ARG A 187 31.69 5.86 5.88
C ARG A 187 30.69 6.61 5.02
N LEU A 188 30.06 7.66 5.56
CA LEU A 188 29.07 8.46 4.85
C LEU A 188 29.70 9.71 4.23
N LEU A 189 29.07 10.19 3.17
CA LEU A 189 29.37 11.48 2.56
C LEU A 189 28.16 12.39 2.67
N ILE A 190 28.43 13.69 2.86
CA ILE A 190 27.43 14.76 2.86
C ILE A 190 27.82 15.85 1.88
N GLU A 191 26.83 16.58 1.37
CA GLU A 191 27.12 17.72 0.52
C GLU A 191 27.86 18.83 1.30
N ALA A 192 28.94 19.33 0.71
CA ALA A 192 29.67 20.44 1.29
C ALA A 192 28.82 21.72 1.27
N ASN A 193 28.73 22.42 2.40
CA ASN A 193 28.02 23.68 2.48
C ASN A 193 29.00 24.86 2.35
N PRO A 194 29.05 25.55 1.19
CA PRO A 194 29.95 26.68 0.99
C PRO A 194 29.71 27.84 1.96
N LEU A 195 28.46 28.00 2.46
CA LEU A 195 28.13 29.03 3.44
C LEU A 195 28.74 28.76 4.82
N LYS A 196 29.10 27.48 5.09
CA LYS A 196 29.86 27.06 6.28
C LYS A 196 31.37 26.94 6.01
N SER A 197 31.85 27.51 4.88
CA SER A 197 33.25 27.41 4.43
C SER A 197 33.75 25.97 4.20
N GLN A 198 32.85 25.06 3.92
CA GLN A 198 33.19 23.70 3.52
C GLN A 198 33.52 23.68 2.02
N ARG A 199 34.50 22.87 1.64
CA ARG A 199 34.88 22.62 0.24
C ARG A 199 34.71 21.14 -0.03
N GLY A 200 34.05 20.80 -1.12
CA GLY A 200 33.93 19.44 -1.57
C GLY A 200 35.30 18.86 -1.94
N ALA A 201 35.41 17.58 -1.81
CA ALA A 201 36.63 16.81 -2.07
C ALA A 201 36.35 15.51 -2.85
N TYR A 202 35.08 15.15 -3.01
CA TYR A 202 34.66 13.95 -3.71
C TYR A 202 33.54 14.23 -4.70
N LEU A 203 33.57 13.53 -5.84
CA LEU A 203 32.37 13.20 -6.63
C LEU A 203 31.77 11.94 -6.01
N LEU A 204 30.45 11.83 -6.01
CA LEU A 204 29.69 10.67 -5.53
C LEU A 204 28.66 10.31 -6.58
N MET A 205 28.68 9.08 -7.07
CA MET A 205 27.75 8.56 -8.07
C MET A 205 27.47 7.08 -7.82
N THR A 206 26.49 6.53 -8.51
CA THR A 206 26.23 5.08 -8.47
C THR A 206 27.41 4.34 -9.10
N GLU A 207 27.72 3.17 -8.60
CA GLU A 207 28.73 2.27 -9.11
C GLU A 207 28.46 1.88 -10.57
N GLY A 208 29.48 2.02 -11.45
CA GLY A 208 29.38 1.69 -12.87
C GLY A 208 30.45 2.38 -13.71
N GLN A 209 30.45 2.16 -14.99
CA GLN A 209 31.34 2.70 -16.02
C GLN A 209 30.53 3.48 -17.04
N ASP A 210 31.21 4.28 -17.86
CA ASP A 210 30.69 4.88 -19.10
C ASP A 210 30.84 3.84 -20.22
N ASN A 211 29.81 3.01 -20.41
CA ASN A 211 29.89 1.84 -21.30
C ASN A 211 29.81 2.21 -22.78
N ASP A 212 29.15 3.30 -23.12
CA ASP A 212 29.00 3.78 -24.51
C ASP A 212 29.97 4.90 -24.91
N GLY A 213 30.63 5.55 -23.92
CA GLY A 213 31.66 6.55 -24.12
C GLY A 213 31.15 7.96 -24.34
N ASP A 214 29.96 8.30 -23.90
CA ASP A 214 29.32 9.61 -24.04
C ASP A 214 29.70 10.60 -22.92
N GLY A 215 30.27 10.10 -21.81
CA GLY A 215 30.71 10.87 -20.65
C GLY A 215 29.68 10.92 -19.51
N HIS A 216 28.59 10.19 -19.59
CA HIS A 216 27.63 9.93 -18.54
C HIS A 216 27.87 8.54 -17.95
N PHE A 217 27.16 8.18 -16.88
CA PHE A 217 27.36 6.91 -16.16
C PHE A 217 26.01 6.36 -15.76
N ASN A 218 25.73 5.11 -16.14
CA ASN A 218 24.51 4.39 -15.77
C ASN A 218 23.21 5.14 -16.17
N GLU A 219 23.20 5.89 -17.26
CA GLU A 219 22.03 6.70 -17.66
C GLU A 219 20.99 5.91 -18.44
N ASP A 220 21.36 4.78 -19.05
CA ASP A 220 20.42 3.87 -19.71
C ASP A 220 20.49 2.43 -19.16
N PRO A 221 20.24 2.24 -17.84
CA PRO A 221 20.07 0.90 -17.28
C PRO A 221 18.80 0.26 -17.84
N ASP A 222 18.47 -0.95 -17.37
CA ASP A 222 17.18 -1.58 -17.70
C ASP A 222 16.03 -0.58 -17.55
N GLY A 223 15.52 -0.09 -18.66
CA GLY A 223 14.48 0.92 -18.71
C GLY A 223 13.15 0.45 -18.14
N GLY A 224 12.16 1.31 -18.13
CA GLY A 224 10.82 0.98 -17.71
C GLY A 224 10.06 2.18 -17.16
N VAL A 225 8.88 1.88 -16.56
CA VAL A 225 8.01 2.88 -15.97
C VAL A 225 7.83 2.59 -14.48
N ASN A 226 8.01 3.61 -13.66
CA ASN A 226 7.68 3.56 -12.23
C ASN A 226 6.16 3.66 -12.08
N LEU A 227 5.52 2.59 -11.64
CA LEU A 227 4.06 2.55 -11.54
C LEU A 227 3.52 3.61 -10.56
N ASN A 228 4.30 3.97 -9.52
CA ASN A 228 3.95 5.03 -8.58
C ASN A 228 4.24 6.46 -9.11
N LYS A 229 4.54 6.61 -10.39
CA LYS A 229 4.59 7.88 -11.15
C LYS A 229 3.64 7.88 -12.35
N ASN A 230 2.94 6.77 -12.60
CA ASN A 230 2.16 6.56 -13.82
C ASN A 230 0.65 6.80 -13.66
N PHE A 231 0.15 7.07 -12.43
CA PHE A 231 -1.27 7.40 -12.24
C PHE A 231 -1.60 8.84 -12.65
N THR A 232 -2.89 9.14 -12.75
CA THR A 232 -3.37 10.38 -13.39
C THR A 232 -3.28 11.63 -12.51
N TYR A 233 -3.04 11.50 -11.18
CA TYR A 233 -2.93 12.66 -10.30
C TYR A 233 -1.61 13.41 -10.54
N GLN A 234 -1.69 14.64 -11.03
CA GLN A 234 -0.52 15.48 -11.34
C GLN A 234 0.60 14.72 -12.09
N HIS A 235 0.23 13.84 -13.01
CA HIS A 235 1.18 13.00 -13.74
C HIS A 235 2.42 13.79 -14.20
N PRO A 236 3.64 13.38 -13.81
CA PRO A 236 4.86 14.13 -14.08
C PRO A 236 5.36 13.86 -15.51
N SER A 237 4.61 14.34 -16.50
CA SER A 237 4.88 14.11 -17.92
C SER A 237 6.31 14.52 -18.29
N PHE A 238 6.99 13.66 -19.01
CA PHE A 238 8.38 13.81 -19.46
C PHE A 238 9.47 13.63 -18.40
N GLU A 239 9.10 13.30 -17.15
CA GLU A 239 10.07 12.89 -16.14
C GLU A 239 10.47 11.43 -16.32
N TYR A 240 11.68 11.09 -15.88
CA TYR A 240 12.18 9.71 -15.87
C TYR A 240 11.21 8.76 -15.16
N GLY A 241 10.89 7.66 -15.83
CA GLY A 241 10.02 6.61 -15.28
C GLY A 241 8.53 6.97 -15.19
N SER A 242 8.06 8.12 -15.71
CA SER A 242 6.63 8.49 -15.65
C SER A 242 5.76 7.79 -16.70
N GLY A 243 6.36 7.20 -17.73
CA GLY A 243 5.65 6.63 -18.87
C GLY A 243 5.23 7.69 -19.90
N GLU A 244 4.69 7.24 -21.03
CA GLU A 244 4.34 8.13 -22.15
C GLU A 244 3.14 9.04 -21.83
N PHE A 245 2.19 8.52 -21.07
CA PHE A 245 0.98 9.22 -20.61
C PHE A 245 0.44 8.54 -19.34
N PRO A 246 -0.46 9.20 -18.60
CA PRO A 246 -1.04 8.63 -17.39
C PRO A 246 -1.69 7.26 -17.64
N VAL A 247 -1.43 6.29 -16.77
CA VAL A 247 -1.89 4.90 -16.86
C VAL A 247 -1.56 4.25 -18.23
N SER A 248 -0.36 4.55 -18.74
CA SER A 248 0.15 3.96 -20.00
C SER A 248 0.48 2.48 -19.85
N GLU A 249 0.81 2.04 -18.65
CA GLU A 249 1.23 0.67 -18.39
C GLU A 249 0.03 -0.26 -18.18
N THR A 250 0.20 -1.53 -18.58
CA THR A 250 -0.86 -2.55 -18.45
C THR A 250 -1.27 -2.77 -17.01
N GLU A 251 -0.31 -2.74 -16.09
CA GLU A 251 -0.48 -2.96 -14.66
C GLU A 251 -1.31 -1.83 -14.02
N THR A 252 -0.91 -0.57 -14.26
CA THR A 252 -1.62 0.60 -13.68
C THR A 252 -3.01 0.75 -14.28
N ARG A 253 -3.17 0.48 -15.58
CA ARG A 253 -4.47 0.51 -16.25
C ARG A 253 -5.40 -0.56 -15.71
N ALA A 254 -4.94 -1.80 -15.62
CA ALA A 254 -5.75 -2.91 -15.14
C ALA A 254 -6.20 -2.72 -13.69
N LEU A 255 -5.28 -2.22 -12.83
CA LEU A 255 -5.63 -1.88 -11.45
C LEU A 255 -6.68 -0.76 -11.39
N ALA A 256 -6.49 0.32 -12.15
CA ALA A 256 -7.41 1.44 -12.19
C ALA A 256 -8.80 1.01 -12.71
N ASP A 257 -8.85 0.27 -13.82
CA ASP A 257 -10.11 -0.21 -14.41
C ASP A 257 -10.86 -1.14 -13.44
N LEU A 258 -10.16 -2.09 -12.80
CA LEU A 258 -10.77 -2.98 -11.80
C LEU A 258 -11.32 -2.21 -10.60
N LEU A 259 -10.56 -1.24 -10.06
CA LEU A 259 -11.01 -0.44 -8.93
C LEU A 259 -12.23 0.41 -9.30
N PHE A 260 -12.28 1.00 -10.50
CA PHE A 260 -13.46 1.74 -10.97
C PHE A 260 -14.70 0.85 -11.17
N ASP A 261 -14.51 -0.41 -11.54
CA ASP A 261 -15.61 -1.38 -11.67
C ASP A 261 -16.04 -1.98 -10.33
N THR A 262 -15.23 -1.83 -9.27
CA THR A 262 -15.49 -2.34 -7.92
C THR A 262 -16.11 -1.25 -7.04
N PHE A 263 -17.46 -1.19 -7.00
CA PHE A 263 -18.20 -0.08 -6.37
C PHE A 263 -18.26 -0.14 -4.84
N ASN A 264 -17.98 -1.28 -4.24
CA ASN A 264 -18.12 -1.49 -2.79
C ASN A 264 -16.90 -1.05 -1.97
N ILE A 265 -15.81 -0.63 -2.59
CA ILE A 265 -14.63 -0.15 -1.89
C ILE A 265 -14.91 1.21 -1.25
N TYR A 266 -14.74 1.32 0.08
CA TYR A 266 -14.87 2.57 0.83
C TYR A 266 -13.50 3.20 1.17
N ALA A 267 -12.45 2.37 1.30
CA ALA A 267 -11.10 2.80 1.64
C ALA A 267 -10.04 1.96 0.92
N VAL A 268 -8.87 2.56 0.71
CA VAL A 268 -7.67 1.93 0.16
C VAL A 268 -6.54 2.08 1.18
N LEU A 269 -5.83 1.00 1.46
CA LEU A 269 -4.56 1.00 2.18
C LEU A 269 -3.46 0.58 1.22
N SER A 270 -2.39 1.34 1.12
CA SER A 270 -1.22 1.00 0.32
C SER A 270 0.05 0.96 1.15
N PHE A 271 0.94 0.03 0.80
CA PHE A 271 2.29 -0.02 1.35
C PHE A 271 3.25 0.63 0.36
N THR A 272 3.75 1.81 0.71
CA THR A 272 4.71 2.59 -0.09
C THR A 272 5.70 3.26 0.85
N PRO A 273 6.89 3.67 0.39
CA PRO A 273 7.81 4.42 1.22
C PRO A 273 7.31 5.86 1.49
N ASN A 274 6.09 6.00 1.98
CA ASN A 274 5.40 7.25 2.27
C ASN A 274 4.30 7.01 3.31
N ASN A 275 4.04 7.92 4.24
CA ASN A 275 3.26 7.62 5.43
C ASN A 275 2.26 8.73 5.82
N ASN A 276 1.09 8.74 5.18
CA ASN A 276 0.01 9.64 5.58
C ASN A 276 -0.77 9.14 6.81
N LEU A 277 -0.47 7.95 7.31
CA LEU A 277 -1.01 7.46 8.57
C LEU A 277 -0.27 8.05 9.77
N SER A 278 1.05 8.26 9.67
CA SER A 278 1.82 8.96 10.71
C SER A 278 1.77 10.48 10.55
N ASP A 279 1.71 10.98 9.31
CA ASP A 279 1.62 12.42 8.97
C ASP A 279 0.39 12.65 8.09
N PRO A 280 -0.83 12.79 8.70
CA PRO A 280 -2.08 12.79 7.95
C PRO A 280 -2.22 14.01 7.05
N TRP A 281 -2.85 13.80 5.91
CA TRP A 281 -3.21 14.90 5.01
C TRP A 281 -4.07 15.93 5.71
N GLN A 282 -3.71 17.20 5.53
CA GLN A 282 -4.40 18.34 6.12
C GLN A 282 -5.13 19.15 5.06
N TYR A 283 -6.25 19.73 5.44
CA TYR A 283 -7.00 20.63 4.58
C TYR A 283 -6.23 21.91 4.30
N SER A 284 -6.16 22.27 3.03
CA SER A 284 -5.65 23.56 2.57
C SER A 284 -6.69 24.24 1.69
N ARG A 285 -7.24 25.38 2.15
CA ARG A 285 -8.24 26.12 1.39
C ARG A 285 -7.76 26.53 -0.01
N SER A 286 -6.48 26.85 -0.14
CA SER A 286 -5.90 27.25 -1.43
C SER A 286 -5.85 26.09 -2.41
N ASP A 287 -5.58 24.86 -1.92
CA ASP A 287 -5.41 23.67 -2.74
C ASP A 287 -6.75 23.02 -3.09
N ALA A 288 -7.68 23.02 -2.14
CA ALA A 288 -9.06 22.55 -2.34
C ALA A 288 -9.89 23.46 -3.27
N ALA A 289 -9.54 24.76 -3.38
CA ALA A 289 -10.20 25.71 -4.25
C ALA A 289 -9.65 25.78 -5.68
N LYS A 290 -8.57 25.07 -5.99
CA LYS A 290 -8.02 25.01 -7.34
C LYS A 290 -9.01 24.36 -8.32
N ARG A 291 -8.93 24.72 -9.60
CA ARG A 291 -9.73 24.08 -10.65
C ARG A 291 -9.46 22.57 -10.72
N VAL A 292 -8.20 22.17 -10.61
CA VAL A 292 -7.78 20.80 -10.35
C VAL A 292 -7.47 20.75 -8.86
N ILE A 293 -8.24 19.99 -8.12
CA ILE A 293 -8.10 19.86 -6.66
C ILE A 293 -6.79 19.15 -6.37
N THR A 294 -5.93 19.75 -5.55
CA THR A 294 -4.61 19.21 -5.19
C THR A 294 -4.43 19.03 -3.68
N GLY A 295 -5.44 19.33 -2.88
CA GLY A 295 -5.49 19.11 -1.44
C GLY A 295 -6.82 18.48 -1.04
N ILE A 296 -6.87 17.78 0.10
CA ILE A 296 -8.10 17.17 0.60
C ILE A 296 -9.18 18.22 0.86
N LEU A 297 -10.43 17.79 0.83
CA LEU A 297 -11.57 18.65 1.14
C LEU A 297 -11.76 18.74 2.67
N GLU A 298 -12.35 19.85 3.13
CA GLU A 298 -12.52 20.18 4.55
C GLU A 298 -13.27 19.10 5.33
N GLY A 299 -14.35 18.55 4.74
CA GLY A 299 -15.15 17.51 5.38
C GLY A 299 -14.49 16.12 5.43
N ASP A 300 -13.32 15.94 4.84
CA ASP A 300 -12.57 14.67 4.88
C ASP A 300 -11.40 14.73 5.88
N GLU A 301 -10.93 15.93 6.28
CA GLU A 301 -9.78 16.10 7.18
C GLU A 301 -9.94 15.34 8.49
N GLY A 302 -11.13 15.43 9.12
CA GLY A 302 -11.41 14.75 10.38
C GLY A 302 -11.31 13.23 10.29
N VAL A 303 -11.57 12.65 9.12
CA VAL A 303 -11.41 11.20 8.89
C VAL A 303 -9.93 10.82 8.82
N PHE A 304 -9.12 11.56 8.04
CA PHE A 304 -7.68 11.33 7.99
C PHE A 304 -7.03 11.46 9.37
N GLN A 305 -7.44 12.46 10.16
CA GLN A 305 -6.95 12.63 11.52
C GLN A 305 -7.36 11.47 12.43
N SER A 306 -8.63 11.06 12.41
CA SER A 306 -9.13 9.98 13.28
C SER A 306 -8.48 8.63 12.96
N VAL A 307 -8.23 8.34 11.67
CA VAL A 307 -7.55 7.11 11.27
C VAL A 307 -6.05 7.19 11.60
N SER A 308 -5.41 8.36 11.49
CA SER A 308 -4.05 8.59 11.96
C SER A 308 -3.92 8.38 13.47
N ASP A 309 -4.88 8.88 14.25
CA ASP A 309 -4.87 8.70 15.70
C ASP A 309 -4.97 7.22 16.07
N LEU A 310 -5.87 6.46 15.42
CA LEU A 310 -5.96 5.01 15.57
C LEU A 310 -4.64 4.31 15.19
N TYR A 311 -4.04 4.70 14.06
CA TYR A 311 -2.77 4.12 13.63
C TYR A 311 -1.66 4.34 14.66
N LYS A 312 -1.54 5.56 15.19
CA LYS A 312 -0.54 5.93 16.20
C LYS A 312 -0.77 5.26 17.57
N GLU A 313 -2.00 4.85 17.85
CA GLU A 313 -2.31 4.07 19.06
C GLU A 313 -1.83 2.62 18.91
N VAL A 314 -1.97 2.04 17.72
CA VAL A 314 -1.68 0.62 17.44
C VAL A 314 -0.22 0.41 17.03
N VAL A 315 0.32 1.27 16.15
CA VAL A 315 1.65 1.13 15.55
C VAL A 315 2.65 2.04 16.25
N PRO A 316 3.79 1.53 16.75
CA PRO A 316 4.84 2.35 17.37
C PRO A 316 5.35 3.45 16.45
N GLN A 317 5.46 4.69 16.96
CA GLN A 317 5.76 5.90 16.16
C GLN A 317 7.18 6.46 16.36
N ASP A 318 8.10 5.72 17.01
CA ASP A 318 9.45 6.21 17.23
C ASP A 318 10.20 6.41 15.90
N ASN A 319 10.46 7.65 15.54
CA ASN A 319 11.09 8.08 14.28
C ASN A 319 10.26 7.74 13.01
N ALA A 320 8.92 7.72 13.11
CA ALA A 320 8.07 7.48 11.96
C ALA A 320 8.37 8.46 10.81
N SER A 321 8.35 7.94 9.59
CA SER A 321 8.45 8.76 8.38
C SER A 321 7.25 9.70 8.25
N GLY A 322 7.46 10.84 7.59
CA GLY A 322 6.41 11.76 7.22
C GLY A 322 5.82 11.41 5.85
N TYR A 323 4.87 12.25 5.43
CA TYR A 323 4.28 12.18 4.11
C TYR A 323 4.86 13.25 3.17
N SER A 324 5.14 12.83 1.94
CA SER A 324 5.49 13.73 0.83
C SER A 324 4.62 13.42 -0.38
N LEU A 325 3.91 14.44 -0.90
CA LEU A 325 3.02 14.28 -2.04
C LEU A 325 3.78 13.81 -3.29
N GLN A 326 3.30 12.72 -3.90
CA GLN A 326 3.89 12.09 -5.08
C GLN A 326 3.06 12.39 -6.34
N PRO A 327 3.57 13.21 -7.28
CA PRO A 327 2.95 13.36 -8.59
C PRO A 327 2.91 12.02 -9.34
N GLY A 328 1.73 11.64 -9.82
CA GLY A 328 1.50 10.34 -10.45
C GLY A 328 1.39 9.16 -9.48
N GLY A 329 1.38 9.40 -8.17
CA GLY A 329 1.32 8.38 -7.13
C GLY A 329 -0.04 7.67 -7.03
N PHE A 330 0.01 6.39 -6.66
CA PHE A 330 -1.19 5.58 -6.45
C PHE A 330 -2.03 6.08 -5.26
N PRO A 331 -1.45 6.40 -4.07
CA PRO A 331 -2.23 6.89 -2.93
C PRO A 331 -2.98 8.18 -3.25
N GLU A 332 -2.35 9.11 -3.95
CA GLU A 332 -2.96 10.36 -4.38
C GLU A 332 -4.08 10.11 -5.39
N TRP A 333 -3.83 9.26 -6.37
CA TRP A 333 -4.85 8.89 -7.34
C TRP A 333 -6.09 8.27 -6.67
N ALA A 334 -5.88 7.42 -5.68
CA ALA A 334 -6.96 6.73 -4.98
C ALA A 334 -7.90 7.70 -4.25
N TYR A 335 -7.39 8.81 -3.72
CA TYR A 335 -8.24 9.86 -3.16
C TYR A 335 -8.72 10.85 -4.23
N PHE A 336 -7.81 11.46 -5.00
CA PHE A 336 -8.17 12.60 -5.85
C PHE A 336 -8.96 12.22 -7.11
N HIS A 337 -8.77 11.02 -7.64
CA HIS A 337 -9.41 10.58 -8.88
C HIS A 337 -10.34 9.39 -8.74
N TYR A 338 -10.01 8.42 -7.89
CA TYR A 338 -10.91 7.32 -7.55
C TYR A 338 -11.89 7.70 -6.42
N ALA A 339 -11.60 8.76 -5.68
CA ALA A 339 -12.44 9.37 -4.66
C ALA A 339 -12.80 8.42 -3.49
N ARG A 340 -11.84 7.65 -3.03
CA ARG A 340 -11.93 6.81 -1.82
C ARG A 340 -11.01 7.36 -0.73
N TYR A 341 -11.27 7.04 0.54
CA TYR A 341 -10.28 7.28 1.58
C TYR A 341 -9.02 6.49 1.25
N SER A 342 -7.88 7.17 1.20
CA SER A 342 -6.60 6.60 0.81
C SER A 342 -5.59 6.77 1.93
N PHE A 343 -5.15 5.64 2.46
CA PHE A 343 -4.18 5.54 3.53
C PHE A 343 -2.92 4.86 3.01
N THR A 344 -1.76 5.32 3.46
CA THR A 344 -0.47 4.74 3.07
C THR A 344 0.50 4.74 4.23
N THR A 345 1.34 3.70 4.27
CA THR A 345 2.42 3.51 5.23
C THR A 345 3.57 2.74 4.60
N ASP A 346 4.77 2.99 5.06
CA ASP A 346 5.96 2.20 4.74
C ASP A 346 6.03 0.86 5.52
N GLY A 347 5.16 0.66 6.51
CA GLY A 347 5.10 -0.58 7.28
C GLY A 347 6.24 -0.77 8.26
N TRP A 348 7.37 -0.11 8.01
CA TRP A 348 8.53 -0.08 8.90
C TRP A 348 9.41 1.13 8.57
N TRP A 349 10.07 1.65 9.57
CA TRP A 349 11.10 2.68 9.48
C TRP A 349 12.16 2.43 10.54
N VAL A 350 13.34 3.00 10.34
CA VAL A 350 14.46 2.80 11.23
C VAL A 350 14.22 3.48 12.58
N PRO A 351 14.17 2.73 13.70
CA PRO A 351 14.02 3.33 15.02
C PRO A 351 15.17 4.30 15.33
N LYS A 352 14.87 5.39 16.05
CA LYS A 352 15.87 6.38 16.41
C LYS A 352 16.88 5.81 17.42
N VAL A 353 18.15 5.82 17.06
CA VAL A 353 19.22 5.48 17.98
C VAL A 353 19.63 6.71 18.75
N LYS A 354 19.34 6.72 20.07
CA LYS A 354 19.74 7.82 20.96
C LYS A 354 21.23 7.74 21.25
N THR A 355 21.94 8.82 20.92
CA THR A 355 23.36 8.99 21.26
C THR A 355 23.46 10.08 22.33
N GLU A 356 24.21 9.84 23.40
CA GLU A 356 24.39 10.84 24.48
C GLU A 356 25.11 12.09 23.93
N GLY A 357 24.47 13.24 24.03
CA GLY A 357 25.05 14.53 23.68
C GLY A 357 24.77 15.06 22.28
N GLU A 358 24.01 14.36 21.44
CA GLU A 358 23.62 14.87 20.12
C GLU A 358 22.34 15.73 20.21
N GLU A 359 22.43 16.97 19.72
CA GLU A 359 21.26 17.77 19.36
C GLU A 359 20.63 17.15 18.09
N ASN A 360 19.29 17.08 18.03
CA ASN A 360 18.54 16.50 16.92
C ASN A 360 19.00 17.06 15.55
N SER A 361 19.79 16.29 14.82
CA SER A 361 20.01 16.56 13.41
C SER A 361 18.83 15.95 12.61
N ASN A 362 18.00 16.78 12.02
CA ASN A 362 16.95 16.34 11.12
C ASN A 362 17.42 16.57 9.67
N GLY A 363 17.43 15.53 8.84
CA GLY A 363 17.79 15.64 7.43
C GLY A 363 18.14 14.26 6.83
N PRO A 364 18.21 14.13 5.51
CA PRO A 364 18.53 12.87 4.82
C PRO A 364 19.84 12.24 5.26
N ASP A 365 20.84 13.07 5.58
CA ASP A 365 22.15 12.61 6.08
C ASP A 365 22.04 12.03 7.49
N SER A 366 21.09 12.53 8.32
CA SER A 366 20.83 11.98 9.64
C SER A 366 20.17 10.60 9.58
N ASP A 367 19.39 10.29 8.56
CA ASP A 367 18.68 9.03 8.42
C ASP A 367 19.67 7.90 8.09
N LYS A 368 20.60 8.12 7.17
CA LYS A 368 21.66 7.15 6.85
C LYS A 368 22.57 6.90 8.07
N LEU A 369 22.94 7.96 8.80
CA LEU A 369 23.73 7.84 10.01
C LEU A 369 23.00 7.05 11.10
N ASN A 370 21.71 7.37 11.32
CA ASN A 370 20.85 6.64 12.25
C ASN A 370 20.70 5.17 11.84
N TYR A 371 20.56 4.91 10.54
CA TYR A 371 20.47 3.55 10.00
C TYR A 371 21.75 2.74 10.29
N LEU A 372 22.93 3.26 10.00
CA LEU A 372 24.19 2.56 10.27
C LEU A 372 24.36 2.27 11.76
N ARG A 373 24.04 3.22 12.64
CA ARG A 373 24.09 3.02 14.09
C ARG A 373 23.09 1.96 14.57
N TRP A 374 21.90 1.95 13.98
CA TRP A 374 20.90 0.94 14.28
C TRP A 374 21.35 -0.45 13.81
N SER A 375 21.81 -0.57 12.57
CA SER A 375 22.26 -1.85 12.00
C SER A 375 23.46 -2.44 12.78
N GLU A 376 24.40 -1.61 13.20
CA GLU A 376 25.52 -2.03 14.06
C GLU A 376 25.02 -2.54 15.41
N ARG A 377 24.08 -1.85 16.03
CA ARG A 377 23.49 -2.28 17.32
C ARG A 377 22.78 -3.61 17.19
N GLU A 378 22.09 -3.85 16.10
CA GLU A 378 21.39 -5.11 15.83
C GLU A 378 22.32 -6.20 15.26
N GLY A 379 23.59 -5.88 14.97
CA GLY A 379 24.57 -6.82 14.41
C GLY A 379 24.29 -7.21 12.96
N ILE A 380 23.68 -6.31 12.19
CA ILE A 380 23.29 -6.53 10.79
C ILE A 380 24.33 -5.88 9.88
N ASN A 381 24.88 -6.65 8.93
CA ASN A 381 25.76 -6.09 7.91
C ASN A 381 24.94 -5.48 6.78
N THR A 382 25.01 -4.17 6.63
CA THR A 382 24.25 -3.39 5.63
C THR A 382 25.12 -2.36 4.92
N PHE A 383 26.44 -2.52 5.03
CA PHE A 383 27.41 -1.59 4.46
C PHE A 383 28.58 -2.36 3.86
N THR A 384 28.91 -2.09 2.62
CA THR A 384 30.16 -2.52 1.99
C THR A 384 31.24 -1.47 2.27
N ASP A 385 32.35 -1.90 2.90
CA ASP A 385 33.48 -1.01 3.16
C ASP A 385 34.05 -0.44 1.86
N TRP A 386 34.45 0.84 1.89
CA TRP A 386 35.03 1.49 0.73
C TRP A 386 36.33 0.79 0.31
N GLU A 387 36.37 0.24 -0.88
CA GLU A 387 37.47 -0.44 -1.50
C GLU A 387 38.00 0.33 -2.69
N GLN A 388 39.32 0.59 -2.75
CA GLN A 388 39.93 1.28 -3.88
C GLN A 388 40.03 0.33 -5.09
N ILE A 389 39.61 0.82 -6.23
CA ILE A 389 39.63 0.11 -7.53
C ILE A 389 40.40 0.91 -8.58
N ASP A 390 40.83 0.21 -9.63
CA ASP A 390 41.37 0.81 -10.85
C ASP A 390 40.20 1.03 -11.84
N HIS A 391 39.74 2.28 -11.94
CA HIS A 391 38.58 2.61 -12.78
C HIS A 391 39.01 3.02 -14.20
N PRO A 392 38.43 2.46 -15.28
CA PRO A 392 38.87 2.74 -16.65
C PRO A 392 38.72 4.21 -17.05
N ASP A 393 37.64 4.87 -16.64
CA ASP A 393 37.33 6.26 -17.04
C ASP A 393 38.03 7.28 -16.12
N PHE A 394 38.59 6.85 -14.98
CA PHE A 394 39.32 7.70 -14.03
C PHE A 394 40.74 7.20 -13.73
N PRO A 395 41.60 6.97 -14.76
CA PRO A 395 42.86 6.29 -14.57
C PRO A 395 43.89 7.03 -13.67
N ASP A 396 43.72 8.34 -13.49
CA ASP A 396 44.60 9.20 -12.71
C ASP A 396 44.01 9.63 -11.35
N LYS A 397 42.88 9.03 -10.94
CA LYS A 397 42.16 9.38 -9.70
C LYS A 397 42.08 8.22 -8.74
N VAL A 398 41.88 8.53 -7.48
CA VAL A 398 41.51 7.54 -6.47
C VAL A 398 39.99 7.34 -6.55
N VAL A 399 39.60 6.14 -6.91
CA VAL A 399 38.21 5.71 -6.97
C VAL A 399 37.99 4.62 -5.95
N GLU A 400 36.97 4.76 -5.11
CA GLU A 400 36.59 3.75 -4.14
C GLU A 400 35.11 3.39 -4.33
N VAL A 401 34.78 2.10 -4.24
CA VAL A 401 33.45 1.54 -4.33
C VAL A 401 33.02 1.03 -2.95
N GLY A 402 31.76 1.23 -2.59
CA GLY A 402 31.18 0.82 -1.30
C GLY A 402 29.96 1.65 -0.93
N GLY A 403 29.48 1.49 0.28
CA GLY A 403 28.33 2.24 0.76
C GLY A 403 27.23 1.39 1.38
N VAL A 404 26.09 2.01 1.62
CA VAL A 404 24.90 1.33 2.15
C VAL A 404 24.35 0.38 1.10
N HIS A 405 24.01 -0.85 1.48
CA HIS A 405 23.47 -1.85 0.58
C HIS A 405 22.13 -1.39 -0.03
N PRO A 406 21.83 -1.73 -1.29
CA PRO A 406 20.51 -1.48 -1.87
C PRO A 406 19.42 -2.17 -1.05
N PHE A 407 18.23 -1.57 -1.03
CA PHE A 407 17.03 -1.97 -0.25
C PHE A 407 17.18 -1.91 1.28
N ALA A 408 18.37 -1.73 1.82
CA ALA A 408 18.63 -1.89 3.24
C ALA A 408 17.82 -0.93 4.13
N MET A 409 17.58 0.29 3.68
CA MET A 409 16.83 1.30 4.45
C MET A 409 15.31 1.10 4.48
N THR A 410 14.76 0.30 3.56
CA THR A 410 13.31 0.06 3.42
C THR A 410 12.91 -1.39 3.67
N THR A 411 13.89 -2.30 3.77
CA THR A 411 13.66 -3.74 3.91
C THR A 411 14.35 -4.25 5.18
N PRO A 412 13.63 -4.34 6.31
CA PRO A 412 14.19 -4.84 7.56
C PRO A 412 14.53 -6.34 7.47
N PRO A 413 15.34 -6.89 8.41
CA PRO A 413 15.53 -8.33 8.52
C PRO A 413 14.19 -9.09 8.58
N TYR A 414 14.10 -10.20 7.87
CA TYR A 414 12.84 -10.96 7.78
C TYR A 414 12.32 -11.41 9.16
N SER A 415 13.20 -11.63 10.13
CA SER A 415 12.83 -11.94 11.51
C SER A 415 11.94 -10.90 12.20
N MET A 416 11.84 -9.69 11.67
CA MET A 416 10.96 -8.63 12.15
C MET A 416 9.58 -8.64 11.46
N VAL A 417 9.45 -9.27 10.30
CA VAL A 417 8.26 -9.17 9.42
C VAL A 417 7.00 -9.62 10.10
N ASP A 418 6.99 -10.76 10.79
CA ASP A 418 5.78 -11.26 11.47
C ASP A 418 5.29 -10.30 12.56
N SER A 419 6.22 -9.71 13.32
CA SER A 419 5.84 -8.72 14.34
C SER A 419 5.25 -7.45 13.71
N LEU A 420 5.85 -6.97 12.61
CA LEU A 420 5.36 -5.82 11.86
C LEU A 420 3.98 -6.12 11.23
N ALA A 421 3.84 -7.29 10.61
CA ALA A 421 2.58 -7.71 10.01
C ALA A 421 1.46 -7.78 11.06
N ASN A 422 1.69 -8.40 12.21
CA ASN A 422 0.69 -8.53 13.27
C ASN A 422 0.16 -7.16 13.75
N VAL A 423 1.04 -6.19 13.96
CA VAL A 423 0.66 -4.84 14.39
C VAL A 423 -0.19 -4.14 13.32
N HIS A 424 0.16 -4.27 12.05
CA HIS A 424 -0.61 -3.67 10.95
C HIS A 424 -1.92 -4.41 10.67
N ILE A 425 -1.98 -5.72 10.91
CA ILE A 425 -3.22 -6.51 10.84
C ILE A 425 -4.19 -6.05 11.94
N ASP A 426 -3.69 -5.82 13.16
CA ASP A 426 -4.50 -5.24 14.24
C ASP A 426 -5.07 -3.87 13.85
N PHE A 427 -4.26 -3.02 13.24
CA PHE A 427 -4.71 -1.73 12.71
C PHE A 427 -5.80 -1.91 11.63
N VAL A 428 -5.57 -2.78 10.63
CA VAL A 428 -6.54 -3.03 9.54
C VAL A 428 -7.84 -3.59 10.09
N THR A 429 -7.78 -4.49 11.06
CA THR A 429 -8.96 -5.05 11.72
C THR A 429 -9.78 -3.96 12.41
N GLN A 430 -9.14 -3.06 13.16
CA GLN A 430 -9.81 -1.94 13.81
C GLN A 430 -10.33 -0.91 12.81
N LEU A 431 -9.57 -0.59 11.76
CA LEU A 431 -10.01 0.30 10.68
C LEU A 431 -11.23 -0.28 9.94
N SER A 432 -11.24 -1.59 9.69
CA SER A 432 -12.39 -2.25 9.05
C SER A 432 -13.66 -2.20 9.90
N ALA A 433 -13.53 -2.19 11.21
CA ALA A 433 -14.65 -2.01 12.13
C ALA A 433 -15.22 -0.57 12.12
N MET A 434 -14.46 0.41 11.64
CA MET A 434 -14.94 1.80 11.47
C MET A 434 -15.80 2.00 10.20
N ARG A 435 -15.91 1.00 9.30
CA ARG A 435 -16.63 1.10 8.03
C ARG A 435 -18.04 1.69 8.19
N PRO A 436 -18.60 2.29 7.14
CA PRO A 436 -20.00 2.67 7.14
C PRO A 436 -20.90 1.45 7.41
N GLU A 437 -21.92 1.64 8.24
CA GLU A 437 -22.92 0.62 8.56
C GLU A 437 -24.30 1.27 8.68
N LEU A 438 -25.17 1.03 7.69
CA LEU A 438 -26.49 1.63 7.65
C LEU A 438 -27.51 0.77 8.40
N ALA A 439 -28.36 1.42 9.19
CA ALA A 439 -29.48 0.79 9.88
C ALA A 439 -30.70 1.70 9.92
N PHE A 440 -31.89 1.11 9.90
CA PHE A 440 -33.13 1.82 10.22
C PHE A 440 -33.38 1.76 11.72
N GLU A 441 -33.49 2.94 12.34
CA GLU A 441 -33.69 3.08 13.79
C GLU A 441 -34.90 4.00 14.08
N ASN A 442 -35.30 4.11 15.35
CA ASN A 442 -36.38 4.97 15.83
C ASN A 442 -37.71 4.81 15.07
N ILE A 443 -38.04 3.57 14.68
CA ILE A 443 -39.19 3.26 13.85
C ILE A 443 -40.48 3.51 14.61
N GLN A 444 -41.33 4.40 14.09
CA GLN A 444 -42.62 4.76 14.64
C GLN A 444 -43.69 4.50 13.60
N ILE A 445 -44.76 3.83 14.01
CA ILE A 445 -45.93 3.51 13.16
C ILE A 445 -47.16 4.03 13.87
N GLU A 446 -47.83 4.99 13.25
CA GLU A 446 -48.97 5.67 13.83
C GLU A 446 -50.23 5.50 12.94
N ASP A 447 -51.34 5.15 13.54
CA ASP A 447 -52.66 5.22 12.88
C ASP A 447 -53.05 6.70 12.75
N ALA A 448 -53.03 7.22 11.53
CA ALA A 448 -53.46 8.60 11.20
C ALA A 448 -54.96 8.71 10.92
N GLY A 449 -55.74 7.65 11.15
CA GLY A 449 -57.18 7.59 10.92
C GLY A 449 -57.55 7.49 9.43
N ARG A 450 -58.79 7.14 9.12
CA ARG A 450 -59.30 7.03 7.75
C ARG A 450 -58.51 6.07 6.85
N ASN A 451 -58.08 4.93 7.39
CA ASN A 451 -57.26 3.95 6.67
C ASN A 451 -55.89 4.51 6.22
N LEU A 452 -55.33 5.43 7.00
CA LEU A 452 -54.01 6.02 6.77
C LEU A 452 -53.06 5.61 7.90
N THR A 453 -51.89 5.17 7.54
CA THR A 453 -50.78 4.86 8.47
C THR A 453 -49.59 5.75 8.17
N ARG A 454 -49.00 6.37 9.20
CA ARG A 454 -47.74 7.09 9.10
C ARG A 454 -46.62 6.18 9.56
N ILE A 455 -45.59 6.09 8.75
CA ILE A 455 -44.29 5.44 9.11
C ILE A 455 -43.25 6.54 9.16
N THR A 456 -42.61 6.69 10.31
CA THR A 456 -41.45 7.58 10.51
C THR A 456 -40.29 6.76 11.06
N LEU A 457 -39.09 6.96 10.53
CA LEU A 457 -37.89 6.29 10.97
C LEU A 457 -36.64 7.08 10.59
N ASP A 458 -35.53 6.76 11.20
CA ASP A 458 -34.23 7.31 10.92
C ASP A 458 -33.39 6.30 10.11
N LEU A 459 -32.73 6.74 9.06
CA LEU A 459 -31.60 6.04 8.49
C LEU A 459 -30.35 6.53 9.22
N HIS A 460 -29.69 5.63 9.93
CA HIS A 460 -28.53 5.91 10.78
C HIS A 460 -27.27 5.24 10.22
N ASN A 461 -26.17 5.97 10.13
CA ASN A 461 -24.84 5.40 9.88
C ASN A 461 -24.20 5.06 11.24
N LYS A 462 -24.20 3.80 11.63
CA LYS A 462 -23.62 3.30 12.89
C LYS A 462 -22.10 3.25 12.88
N GLY A 463 -21.50 3.23 11.67
CA GLY A 463 -20.06 3.26 11.49
C GLY A 463 -19.44 4.59 11.87
N SER A 464 -18.14 4.60 12.13
CA SER A 464 -17.37 5.82 12.42
C SER A 464 -16.96 6.57 11.14
N LEU A 465 -16.78 5.85 10.03
CA LEU A 465 -16.47 6.45 8.74
C LEU A 465 -17.75 6.95 8.03
N PRO A 466 -17.67 8.10 7.33
CA PRO A 466 -18.75 8.54 6.44
C PRO A 466 -18.99 7.55 5.30
N THR A 467 -20.21 7.55 4.75
CA THR A 467 -20.60 6.67 3.64
C THR A 467 -19.88 6.95 2.32
N SER A 468 -19.24 8.12 2.22
CA SER A 468 -18.39 8.52 1.08
C SER A 468 -17.43 9.64 1.51
N THR A 469 -16.37 9.87 0.71
CA THR A 469 -15.56 11.09 0.84
C THR A 469 -16.39 12.30 0.38
N GLU A 470 -16.07 13.51 0.86
CA GLU A 470 -16.64 14.75 0.34
C GLU A 470 -16.31 14.92 -1.15
N LEU A 471 -15.08 14.54 -1.52
CA LEU A 471 -14.63 14.56 -2.91
C LEU A 471 -15.46 13.61 -3.79
N GLY A 472 -15.77 12.41 -3.30
CA GLY A 472 -16.59 11.42 -4.00
C GLY A 472 -18.02 11.91 -4.23
N THR A 473 -18.60 12.56 -3.24
CA THR A 473 -19.90 13.23 -3.37
C THR A 473 -19.85 14.35 -4.42
N ARG A 474 -18.84 15.20 -4.36
CA ARG A 474 -18.67 16.34 -5.29
C ARG A 474 -18.43 15.90 -6.73
N THR A 475 -17.68 14.84 -6.96
CA THR A 475 -17.35 14.31 -8.29
C THR A 475 -18.36 13.30 -8.79
N GLN A 476 -19.26 12.81 -7.93
CA GLN A 476 -20.23 11.74 -8.19
C GLN A 476 -19.58 10.39 -8.59
N TRP A 477 -18.33 10.18 -8.24
CA TRP A 477 -17.64 8.89 -8.43
C TRP A 477 -18.03 7.84 -7.38
N VAL A 478 -18.56 8.27 -6.22
CA VAL A 478 -19.15 7.38 -5.23
C VAL A 478 -20.67 7.38 -5.41
N ARG A 479 -21.25 6.19 -5.44
CA ARG A 479 -22.70 6.05 -5.56
C ARG A 479 -23.38 6.57 -4.29
N PRO A 480 -24.41 7.45 -4.40
CA PRO A 480 -25.17 7.90 -3.25
C PRO A 480 -25.97 6.75 -2.63
N ILE A 481 -26.43 6.94 -1.40
CA ILE A 481 -27.37 6.03 -0.76
C ILE A 481 -28.71 6.16 -1.48
N ASN A 482 -29.18 5.07 -2.09
CA ASN A 482 -30.53 5.01 -2.66
C ASN A 482 -31.49 4.57 -1.57
N VAL A 483 -32.56 5.35 -1.37
CA VAL A 483 -33.68 5.01 -0.49
C VAL A 483 -34.89 4.67 -1.34
N GLU A 484 -35.48 3.53 -1.10
CA GLU A 484 -36.69 3.06 -1.81
C GLU A 484 -37.70 2.50 -0.83
N MET A 485 -38.97 2.95 -0.99
CA MET A 485 -40.13 2.36 -0.34
C MET A 485 -41.01 1.73 -1.38
N THR A 486 -41.30 0.46 -1.23
CA THR A 486 -42.27 -0.29 -2.03
C THR A 486 -43.46 -0.72 -1.17
N SER A 487 -44.63 -0.90 -1.78
CA SER A 487 -45.85 -1.34 -1.10
C SER A 487 -46.66 -2.26 -1.99
N ASP A 488 -47.54 -3.06 -1.37
CA ASP A 488 -48.47 -3.90 -2.09
C ASP A 488 -49.37 -3.05 -3.03
N SER A 489 -49.83 -3.63 -4.11
CA SER A 489 -50.69 -2.96 -5.11
C SER A 489 -52.04 -2.47 -4.57
N SER A 490 -52.47 -2.96 -3.41
CA SER A 490 -53.66 -2.51 -2.68
C SER A 490 -53.44 -1.24 -1.87
N MET A 491 -52.19 -0.77 -1.78
CA MET A 491 -51.79 0.38 -0.98
C MET A 491 -51.35 1.54 -1.85
N GLN A 492 -51.41 2.75 -1.29
CA GLN A 492 -50.94 3.96 -1.97
C GLN A 492 -50.13 4.82 -1.02
N ILE A 493 -48.94 5.24 -1.45
CA ILE A 493 -48.14 6.26 -0.76
C ILE A 493 -48.79 7.62 -1.04
N VAL A 494 -49.43 8.20 -0.02
CA VAL A 494 -50.15 9.47 -0.10
C VAL A 494 -49.22 10.66 0.08
N SER A 495 -48.22 10.52 0.92
CA SER A 495 -47.17 11.53 1.20
C SER A 495 -45.85 10.84 1.49
N GLY A 496 -44.77 11.52 1.21
CA GLY A 496 -43.41 11.00 1.20
C GLY A 496 -42.98 10.62 -0.21
N ARG A 497 -41.67 10.61 -0.45
CA ARG A 497 -41.09 10.19 -1.74
C ARG A 497 -40.90 8.69 -1.72
N PRO A 498 -41.38 7.93 -2.70
CA PRO A 498 -41.17 6.49 -2.76
C PRO A 498 -39.71 6.12 -3.04
N ALA A 499 -38.97 6.99 -3.76
CA ALA A 499 -37.54 6.82 -4.00
C ALA A 499 -36.84 8.18 -4.00
N PHE A 500 -35.66 8.23 -3.40
CA PHE A 500 -34.76 9.39 -3.38
C PHE A 500 -33.33 8.99 -3.01
N GLN A 501 -32.41 9.92 -3.10
CA GLN A 501 -31.01 9.72 -2.81
C GLN A 501 -30.54 10.60 -1.64
N ILE A 502 -29.62 10.06 -0.86
CA ILE A 502 -28.86 10.76 0.17
C ILE A 502 -27.40 10.73 -0.26
N ASP A 503 -26.82 11.91 -0.45
CA ASP A 503 -25.49 12.02 -1.01
C ASP A 503 -24.41 11.45 -0.07
N ARG A 504 -24.53 11.74 1.23
CA ARG A 504 -23.55 11.33 2.26
C ARG A 504 -24.20 11.35 3.64
N LEU A 505 -23.82 10.40 4.50
CA LEU A 505 -24.05 10.43 5.95
C LEU A 505 -22.70 10.32 6.67
N MET A 506 -22.47 11.25 7.60
CA MET A 506 -21.28 11.19 8.45
C MET A 506 -21.36 9.99 9.42
N GLY A 507 -20.24 9.59 10.00
CA GLY A 507 -20.23 8.60 11.05
C GLY A 507 -21.09 9.05 12.25
N GLY A 508 -22.02 8.19 12.69
CA GLY A 508 -22.98 8.50 13.75
C GLY A 508 -24.12 9.45 13.36
N GLU A 509 -24.21 9.89 12.10
CA GLU A 509 -25.29 10.77 11.63
C GLU A 509 -26.56 9.98 11.31
N SER A 510 -27.71 10.63 11.52
CA SER A 510 -29.04 10.09 11.19
C SER A 510 -29.82 11.06 10.32
N GLN A 511 -30.62 10.52 9.41
CA GLN A 511 -31.59 11.28 8.63
C GLN A 511 -33.01 10.74 8.83
N GLU A 512 -33.90 11.58 9.35
CA GLU A 512 -35.32 11.24 9.53
C GLU A 512 -36.05 11.19 8.18
N MET A 513 -36.92 10.21 8.03
CA MET A 513 -37.78 9.99 6.88
C MET A 513 -39.19 9.65 7.31
N SER A 514 -40.23 10.10 6.57
CA SER A 514 -41.62 9.83 6.90
C SER A 514 -42.47 9.63 5.66
N TRP A 515 -43.38 8.66 5.72
CA TRP A 515 -44.36 8.36 4.70
C TRP A 515 -45.77 8.26 5.30
N LEU A 516 -46.77 8.68 4.54
CA LEU A 516 -48.18 8.46 4.85
C LEU A 516 -48.76 7.51 3.79
N ILE A 517 -49.26 6.38 4.25
CA ILE A 517 -49.71 5.28 3.38
C ILE A 517 -51.17 5.00 3.62
N SER A 518 -51.94 4.79 2.53
CA SER A 518 -53.32 4.40 2.55
C SER A 518 -53.47 2.93 2.19
N GLY A 519 -54.34 2.22 2.84
CA GLY A 519 -54.61 0.81 2.61
C GLY A 519 -54.00 -0.11 3.64
N SER A 520 -54.13 -1.43 3.45
CA SER A 520 -53.55 -2.49 4.27
C SER A 520 -52.77 -3.45 3.37
N GLY A 521 -51.67 -3.99 3.90
CA GLY A 521 -50.73 -4.86 3.16
C GLY A 521 -49.31 -4.70 3.65
N SER A 522 -48.32 -5.20 2.90
CA SER A 522 -46.92 -5.11 3.23
C SER A 522 -46.23 -3.91 2.59
N VAL A 523 -45.37 -3.27 3.35
CA VAL A 523 -44.39 -2.26 2.89
C VAL A 523 -43.00 -2.76 3.12
N SER A 524 -42.10 -2.48 2.18
CA SER A 524 -40.68 -2.77 2.29
C SER A 524 -39.87 -1.49 2.04
N LEU A 525 -38.93 -1.20 2.92
CA LEU A 525 -37.95 -0.14 2.77
C LEU A 525 -36.58 -0.74 2.56
N SER A 526 -35.82 -0.16 1.66
CA SER A 526 -34.40 -0.39 1.51
C SER A 526 -33.66 0.93 1.42
N ALA A 527 -32.46 0.99 2.01
CA ALA A 527 -31.57 2.14 1.87
C ALA A 527 -30.12 1.64 1.83
N GLY A 528 -29.34 2.10 0.84
CA GLY A 528 -27.94 1.70 0.78
C GLY A 528 -27.22 2.04 -0.50
N SER A 529 -25.93 1.75 -0.48
CA SER A 529 -25.03 1.71 -1.62
C SER A 529 -24.01 0.60 -1.41
N SER A 530 -23.37 0.12 -2.47
CA SER A 530 -22.39 -0.98 -2.35
C SER A 530 -21.25 -0.67 -1.36
N SER A 531 -20.77 0.58 -1.31
CA SER A 531 -19.67 0.99 -0.39
C SER A 531 -20.12 1.29 1.05
N ALA A 532 -21.43 1.46 1.29
CA ALA A 532 -21.96 1.75 2.63
C ALA A 532 -22.79 0.60 3.22
N GLY A 533 -23.00 -0.46 2.44
CA GLY A 533 -23.92 -1.54 2.79
C GLY A 533 -25.38 -1.16 2.63
N PHE A 534 -26.29 -2.06 3.01
CA PHE A 534 -27.73 -1.91 2.84
C PHE A 534 -28.48 -2.16 4.15
N ALA A 535 -29.40 -1.26 4.47
CA ALA A 535 -30.43 -1.44 5.49
C ALA A 535 -31.75 -1.84 4.86
N THR A 536 -32.48 -2.79 5.43
CA THR A 536 -33.80 -3.22 4.99
C THR A 536 -34.79 -3.25 6.16
N TYR A 537 -36.05 -2.91 5.89
CA TYR A 537 -37.12 -2.98 6.87
C TYR A 537 -38.41 -3.37 6.20
N GLU A 538 -39.14 -4.34 6.76
CA GLU A 538 -40.45 -4.78 6.30
C GLU A 538 -41.48 -4.63 7.40
N HIS A 539 -42.70 -4.19 7.02
CA HIS A 539 -43.80 -4.07 7.94
C HIS A 539 -45.13 -4.39 7.25
N THR A 540 -46.06 -5.01 8.00
CA THR A 540 -47.43 -5.28 7.52
C THR A 540 -48.40 -4.35 8.23
N ILE A 541 -49.05 -3.45 7.45
CA ILE A 541 -50.13 -2.57 7.86
C ILE A 541 -51.44 -3.35 7.83
N ARG A 542 -52.14 -3.42 8.95
CA ARG A 542 -53.37 -4.20 9.14
C ARG A 542 -54.61 -3.36 8.96
#